data_27632a618a6dc2ea5e0cb0adf1f5b611
#
_entry.id   27632a618a6dc2ea5e0cb0adf1f5b611
#
_cell.length_a   1.000
_cell.length_b   1.000
_cell.length_c   1.000
_cell.angle_alpha   90.00
_cell.angle_beta   90.00
_cell.angle_gamma   90.00
#
_symmetry.space_group_name_H-M   'P 1'
#
loop_
_entity.id
_entity.type
_entity.pdbx_description
1 polymer ?
#
loop_
_entity_poly.entity_id
_entity_poly.type
_entity_poly.pdbx_seq_one_letter_code
_entity_poly.pdbx_strand_id
1 'polypeptide(L)'
;MALTERTVEDKIEIVGDFKHVQVRTATVIERDGQEISRSFHRHALAPDADVSGESTEVQAICAAVHTQEVKDAYAAHLAEQNEGA
;
A
#
# COMPACT_ATOMS: atom_id res chain seq x y z
N MET A 1 -9.38 23.62 24.48
CA MET A 1 -8.24 22.96 23.84
C MET A 1 -8.70 21.64 23.26
N ALA A 2 -8.65 21.50 21.95
CA ALA A 2 -9.12 20.30 21.27
C ALA A 2 -7.96 19.60 20.57
N LEU A 3 -7.74 18.32 20.91
CA LEU A 3 -6.83 17.45 20.20
C LEU A 3 -7.64 16.56 19.29
N THR A 4 -7.27 16.50 18.04
CA THR A 4 -7.90 15.63 17.07
C THR A 4 -6.82 14.76 16.43
N GLU A 5 -7.25 13.56 16.01
CA GLU A 5 -6.38 12.62 15.31
C GLU A 5 -7.08 12.20 14.04
N ARG A 6 -6.35 12.22 12.94
CA ARG A 6 -6.86 11.69 11.68
C ARG A 6 -5.80 10.87 10.99
N THR A 7 -6.23 9.90 10.23
CA THR A 7 -5.35 9.02 9.47
C THR A 7 -5.65 9.19 7.99
N VAL A 8 -4.60 9.43 7.21
CA VAL A 8 -4.73 9.63 5.77
C VAL A 8 -3.72 8.76 5.02
N GLU A 9 -4.11 8.27 3.86
CA GLU A 9 -3.18 7.63 2.95
C GLU A 9 -2.54 8.74 2.12
N ASP A 10 -1.37 9.19 2.53
CA ASP A 10 -0.78 10.39 1.95
C ASP A 10 0.15 10.10 0.77
N LYS A 11 0.46 8.84 0.51
CA LYS A 11 1.31 8.48 -0.61
C LYS A 11 1.03 7.05 -1.04
N ILE A 12 0.85 6.85 -2.33
CA ILE A 12 0.67 5.53 -2.93
C ILE A 12 1.65 5.45 -4.10
N GLU A 13 2.52 4.43 -4.09
CA GLU A 13 3.52 4.23 -5.13
C GLU A 13 3.38 2.86 -5.76
N ILE A 14 3.67 2.77 -7.05
CA ILE A 14 3.74 1.52 -7.77
C ILE A 14 5.22 1.29 -8.11
N VAL A 15 5.78 0.18 -7.66
CA VAL A 15 7.22 -0.04 -7.69
C VAL A 15 7.55 -1.40 -8.31
N GLY A 16 8.51 -1.39 -9.23
CA GLY A 16 9.11 -2.60 -9.77
C GLY A 16 8.32 -3.25 -10.89
N ASP A 17 8.89 -4.32 -11.44
CA ASP A 17 8.30 -5.03 -12.57
C ASP A 17 7.00 -5.74 -12.22
N PHE A 18 6.84 -6.13 -10.96
CA PHE A 18 5.64 -6.81 -10.49
C PHE A 18 4.61 -5.85 -9.91
N LYS A 19 4.81 -4.55 -10.08
CA LYS A 19 3.84 -3.53 -9.68
C LYS A 19 3.43 -3.65 -8.21
N HIS A 20 4.41 -3.78 -7.32
CA HIS A 20 4.12 -3.72 -5.89
C HIS A 20 3.53 -2.34 -5.57
N VAL A 21 2.41 -2.34 -4.88
CA VAL A 21 1.75 -1.10 -4.47
C VAL A 21 2.15 -0.80 -3.04
N GLN A 22 2.86 0.32 -2.83
CA GLN A 22 3.28 0.75 -1.50
C GLN A 22 2.36 1.86 -1.03
N VAL A 23 1.79 1.68 0.15
CA VAL A 23 0.85 2.63 0.75
C VAL A 23 1.49 3.22 2.00
N ARG A 24 1.60 4.53 2.05
CA ARG A 24 2.04 5.23 3.25
C ARG A 24 0.84 5.87 3.91
N THR A 25 0.64 5.56 5.19
CA THR A 25 -0.44 6.11 6.00
C THR A 25 0.17 7.10 6.98
N ALA A 26 -0.37 8.29 7.04
CA ALA A 26 0.06 9.31 8.00
C ALA A 26 -1.00 9.45 9.08
N THR A 27 -0.56 9.41 10.34
CA THR A 27 -1.40 9.74 11.48
C THR A 27 -1.05 11.16 11.90
N VAL A 28 -2.02 12.06 11.80
CA VAL A 28 -1.83 13.48 12.05
C VAL A 28 -2.55 13.86 13.33
N ILE A 29 -1.84 14.48 14.24
CA ILE A 29 -2.42 15.00 15.49
C ILE A 29 -2.44 16.52 15.40
N GLU A 30 -3.61 17.08 15.63
CA GLU A 30 -3.83 18.52 15.56
C GLU A 30 -4.34 19.05 16.89
N ARG A 31 -3.90 20.26 17.22
CA ARG A 31 -4.39 21.00 18.40
C ARG A 31 -5.03 22.28 17.88
N ASP A 32 -6.32 22.45 18.17
CA ASP A 32 -7.07 23.64 17.78
C ASP A 32 -6.94 23.94 16.26
N GLY A 33 -6.95 22.86 15.46
CA GLY A 33 -6.85 22.96 14.01
C GLY A 33 -5.43 23.05 13.45
N GLN A 34 -4.41 23.05 14.33
CA GLN A 34 -3.02 23.14 13.89
C GLN A 34 -2.30 21.81 14.09
N GLU A 35 -1.65 21.32 13.05
CA GLU A 35 -0.88 20.08 13.13
C GLU A 35 0.30 20.24 14.08
N ILE A 36 0.40 19.34 15.06
CA ILE A 36 1.50 19.34 16.02
C ILE A 36 2.36 18.08 15.93
N SER A 37 1.88 17.03 15.29
CA SER A 37 2.63 15.80 15.17
C SER A 37 2.14 15.01 13.95
N ARG A 38 3.06 14.30 13.31
CA ARG A 38 2.73 13.43 12.19
C ARG A 38 3.65 12.21 12.23
N SER A 39 3.07 11.04 12.18
CA SER A 39 3.81 9.79 12.10
C SER A 39 3.37 9.01 10.87
N PHE A 40 4.24 8.12 10.39
CA PHE A 40 4.01 7.40 9.15
C PHE A 40 4.09 5.90 9.37
N HIS A 41 3.25 5.19 8.62
CA HIS A 41 3.29 3.74 8.56
C HIS A 41 3.21 3.34 7.08
N ARG A 42 4.05 2.38 6.69
CA ARG A 42 4.08 1.90 5.31
C ARG A 42 3.77 0.42 5.25
N HIS A 43 3.02 0.02 4.23
CA HIS A 43 2.86 -1.38 3.91
C HIS A 43 2.87 -1.55 2.40
N ALA A 44 3.20 -2.75 1.95
CA ALA A 44 3.30 -3.06 0.53
C ALA A 44 2.35 -4.20 0.18
N LEU A 45 1.81 -4.12 -1.03
CA LEU A 45 0.86 -5.11 -1.55
C LEU A 45 1.46 -5.73 -2.81
N ALA A 46 1.78 -7.03 -2.74
CA ALA A 46 2.25 -7.79 -3.89
C ALA A 46 1.07 -8.14 -4.80
N PRO A 47 1.33 -8.59 -6.05
CA PRO A 47 0.24 -8.94 -6.97
C PRO A 47 -0.74 -9.99 -6.43
N ASP A 48 -0.30 -10.86 -5.52
CA ASP A 48 -1.14 -11.91 -4.93
C ASP A 48 -1.74 -11.52 -3.57
N ALA A 49 -1.58 -10.27 -3.16
CA ALA A 49 -2.07 -9.84 -1.86
C ALA A 49 -3.60 -9.73 -1.84
N ASP A 50 -4.18 -10.05 -0.68
CA ASP A 50 -5.61 -9.82 -0.45
C ASP A 50 -5.80 -8.35 -0.10
N VAL A 51 -6.49 -7.62 -0.97
CA VAL A 51 -6.70 -6.18 -0.80
C VAL A 51 -8.09 -5.83 -0.27
N SER A 52 -8.85 -6.84 0.17
CA SER A 52 -10.23 -6.61 0.62
C SER A 52 -10.32 -5.65 1.81
N GLY A 53 -9.27 -5.56 2.63
CA GLY A 53 -9.23 -4.64 3.76
C GLY A 53 -8.67 -3.26 3.44
N GLU A 54 -8.29 -3.01 2.18
CA GLU A 54 -7.72 -1.72 1.78
C GLU A 54 -8.81 -0.72 1.43
N SER A 55 -8.42 0.56 1.33
CA SER A 55 -9.36 1.59 0.90
C SER A 55 -9.83 1.32 -0.54
N THR A 56 -10.95 1.92 -0.91
CA THR A 56 -11.50 1.80 -2.27
C THR A 56 -10.48 2.27 -3.31
N GLU A 57 -9.76 3.35 -3.02
CA GLU A 57 -8.73 3.88 -3.92
C GLU A 57 -7.60 2.87 -4.12
N VAL A 58 -7.09 2.29 -3.04
CA VAL A 58 -6.01 1.30 -3.12
C VAL A 58 -6.49 0.05 -3.85
N GLN A 59 -7.71 -0.42 -3.57
CA GLN A 59 -8.27 -1.56 -4.28
C GLN A 59 -8.36 -1.31 -5.77
N ALA A 60 -8.78 -0.11 -6.18
CA ALA A 60 -8.89 0.25 -7.59
C ALA A 60 -7.52 0.30 -8.26
N ILE A 61 -6.52 0.85 -7.58
CA ILE A 61 -5.15 0.90 -8.11
C ILE A 61 -4.60 -0.52 -8.28
N CYS A 62 -4.77 -1.38 -7.28
CA CYS A 62 -4.32 -2.76 -7.36
C CYS A 62 -5.01 -3.51 -8.51
N ALA A 63 -6.31 -3.30 -8.69
CA ALA A 63 -7.04 -3.93 -9.78
C ALA A 63 -6.51 -3.49 -11.14
N ALA A 64 -6.10 -2.23 -11.25
CA ALA A 64 -5.58 -1.69 -12.51
C ALA A 64 -4.19 -2.21 -12.85
N VAL A 65 -3.31 -2.36 -11.85
CA VAL A 65 -1.90 -2.72 -12.09
C VAL A 65 -1.61 -4.20 -11.88
N HIS A 66 -2.36 -4.89 -11.04
CA HIS A 66 -2.20 -6.31 -10.80
C HIS A 66 -3.04 -7.10 -11.80
N THR A 67 -2.67 -7.02 -13.07
CA THR A 67 -3.33 -7.76 -14.13
C THR A 67 -3.03 -9.25 -14.02
N GLN A 68 -3.76 -10.07 -14.73
CA GLN A 68 -3.49 -11.51 -14.73
C GLN A 68 -2.06 -11.80 -15.21
N GLU A 69 -1.60 -11.07 -16.21
CA GLU A 69 -0.22 -11.20 -16.70
C GLU A 69 0.80 -10.92 -15.60
N VAL A 70 0.61 -9.87 -14.82
CA VAL A 70 1.51 -9.52 -13.73
C VAL A 70 1.45 -10.58 -12.63
N LYS A 71 0.26 -11.06 -12.30
CA LYS A 71 0.09 -12.10 -11.28
C LYS A 71 0.79 -13.39 -11.70
N ASP A 72 0.67 -13.77 -12.96
CA ASP A 72 1.32 -14.96 -13.48
C ASP A 72 2.84 -14.84 -13.47
N ALA A 73 3.36 -13.67 -13.85
CA ALA A 73 4.79 -13.41 -13.83
C ALA A 73 5.34 -13.46 -12.41
N TYR A 74 4.61 -12.89 -11.45
CA TYR A 74 5.01 -12.92 -10.05
C TYR A 74 5.01 -14.34 -9.49
N ALA A 75 3.99 -15.13 -9.81
CA ALA A 75 3.92 -16.52 -9.38
C ALA A 75 5.10 -17.33 -9.93
N ALA A 76 5.45 -17.11 -11.20
CA ALA A 76 6.60 -17.76 -11.82
C ALA A 76 7.90 -17.36 -11.15
N HIS A 77 8.04 -16.09 -10.80
CA HIS A 77 9.22 -15.57 -10.09
C HIS A 77 9.39 -16.23 -8.72
N LEU A 78 8.29 -16.35 -7.96
CA LEU A 78 8.33 -17.02 -6.67
C LEU A 78 8.68 -18.49 -6.78
N ALA A 79 8.16 -19.17 -7.80
CA ALA A 79 8.48 -20.58 -8.05
C ALA A 79 9.97 -20.77 -8.36
N GLU A 80 10.56 -19.88 -9.14
CA GLU A 80 11.99 -19.92 -9.43
C GLU A 80 12.85 -19.76 -8.17
N GLN A 81 12.46 -18.87 -7.28
CA GLN A 81 13.19 -18.65 -6.03
C GLN A 81 13.10 -19.88 -5.13
N ASN A 82 11.95 -20.54 -5.09
CA ASN A 82 11.77 -21.72 -4.27
C ASN A 82 12.57 -22.90 -4.79
N GLU A 83 12.71 -23.05 -6.11
CA GLU A 83 13.51 -24.10 -6.71
C GLU A 83 14.99 -23.95 -6.43
N GLY A 84 15.46 -22.74 -6.21
CA GLY A 84 16.85 -22.46 -5.92
C GLY A 84 17.27 -22.72 -4.48
N ALA A 85 16.34 -23.09 -3.65
CA ALA A 85 16.60 -23.26 -2.21
C ALA A 85 17.27 -24.60 -1.90
#